data_8ec46219fb96afa371de01a2c4ed44db
#
_entry.id   8ec46219fb96afa371de01a2c4ed44db
#
_cell.length_a   1.000
_cell.length_b   1.000
_cell.length_c   1.000
_cell.angle_alpha   90.00
_cell.angle_beta   90.00
_cell.angle_gamma   90.00
#
_symmetry.space_group_name_H-M   'P 1'
#
loop_
_entity.id
_entity.type
_entity.pdbx_description
1 polymer ?
#
loop_
_entity_poly.entity_id
_entity_poly.type
_entity_poly.pdbx_seq_one_letter_code
_entity_poly.pdbx_strand_id
1 'polypeptide(L)'
;ERRQFGKKIGQFQNTQFELADMATKAEAAKLLVYEAAATKDAGKPYSHLSAMCKYFAGSTASDITRRCLQLFGGYGYTRDYPVERMMRDAKITEIYEGTSEVQKMVISSWMKLK
;
A
#
# COMPACT_ATOMS: atom_id res chain seq x y z
N GLU A 1 4.74 -13.82 18.39
CA GLU A 1 5.28 -13.13 19.56
C GLU A 1 6.79 -13.30 19.71
N ARG A 2 7.48 -12.88 18.67
CA ARG A 2 8.93 -12.98 18.62
C ARG A 2 9.57 -12.02 19.62
N ARG A 3 10.61 -12.52 20.29
CA ARG A 3 11.37 -11.71 21.25
C ARG A 3 12.83 -11.63 20.85
N GLN A 4 13.44 -10.48 21.08
CA GLN A 4 14.86 -10.24 20.90
C GLN A 4 15.35 -9.28 21.99
N PHE A 5 16.54 -9.54 22.53
CA PHE A 5 17.14 -8.73 23.58
C PHE A 5 16.20 -8.53 24.78
N GLY A 6 15.46 -9.59 25.13
CA GLY A 6 14.56 -9.58 26.30
C GLY A 6 13.23 -8.86 26.09
N LYS A 7 12.93 -8.38 24.87
CA LYS A 7 11.69 -7.64 24.56
C LYS A 7 10.97 -8.27 23.37
N LYS A 8 9.66 -8.13 23.36
CA LYS A 8 8.87 -8.45 22.17
C LYS A 8 9.24 -7.47 21.06
N ILE A 9 9.19 -7.92 19.81
CA ILE A 9 9.54 -7.07 18.65
C ILE A 9 8.72 -5.78 18.67
N GLY A 10 7.43 -5.86 19.00
CA GLY A 10 6.57 -4.67 19.04
C GLY A 10 6.91 -3.66 20.13
N GLN A 11 7.84 -4.00 21.04
CA GLN A 11 8.27 -3.09 22.10
C GLN A 11 9.46 -2.23 21.69
N PHE A 12 10.11 -2.53 20.56
CA PHE A 12 11.22 -1.71 20.07
C PHE A 12 10.69 -0.45 19.40
N GLN A 13 11.32 0.68 19.68
CA GLN A 13 10.90 1.98 19.15
C GLN A 13 10.90 1.99 17.62
N ASN A 14 11.92 1.43 17.00
CA ASN A 14 12.01 1.39 15.54
C ASN A 14 10.83 0.61 14.93
N THR A 15 10.46 -0.52 15.53
CA THR A 15 9.30 -1.31 15.07
C THR A 15 8.01 -0.51 15.22
N GLN A 16 7.85 0.21 16.34
CA GLN A 16 6.69 1.06 16.57
C GLN A 16 6.60 2.18 15.55
N PHE A 17 7.73 2.79 15.20
CA PHE A 17 7.77 3.83 14.18
C PHE A 17 7.42 3.29 12.79
N GLU A 18 7.91 2.10 12.45
CA GLU A 18 7.55 1.46 11.19
C GLU A 18 6.06 1.14 11.10
N LEU A 19 5.50 0.61 12.19
CA LEU A 19 4.07 0.31 12.25
C LEU A 19 3.24 1.59 12.14
N ALA A 20 3.66 2.67 12.79
CA ALA A 20 2.99 3.96 12.71
C ALA A 20 3.01 4.51 11.28
N ASP A 21 4.15 4.40 10.60
CA ASP A 21 4.28 4.83 9.20
C ASP A 21 3.37 4.02 8.28
N MET A 22 3.37 2.69 8.45
CA MET A 22 2.51 1.82 7.66
C MET A 22 1.02 2.09 7.91
N ALA A 23 0.64 2.29 9.16
CA ALA A 23 -0.75 2.60 9.52
C ALA A 23 -1.20 3.92 8.89
N THR A 24 -0.34 4.92 8.91
CA THR A 24 -0.62 6.23 8.31
C THR A 24 -0.82 6.10 6.79
N LYS A 25 0.06 5.36 6.13
CA LYS A 25 -0.03 5.15 4.67
C LYS A 25 -1.28 4.34 4.29
N ALA A 26 -1.62 3.33 5.09
CA ALA A 26 -2.84 2.55 4.86
C ALA A 26 -4.08 3.42 4.99
N GLU A 27 -4.14 4.30 5.99
CA GLU A 27 -5.25 5.22 6.16
C GLU A 27 -5.35 6.22 5.02
N ALA A 28 -4.21 6.75 4.56
CA ALA A 28 -4.17 7.66 3.42
C ALA A 28 -4.68 6.98 2.15
N ALA A 29 -4.27 5.74 1.90
CA ALA A 29 -4.73 4.97 0.74
C ALA A 29 -6.24 4.75 0.79
N LYS A 30 -6.77 4.38 1.95
CA LYS A 30 -8.20 4.18 2.17
C LYS A 30 -9.00 5.45 1.90
N LEU A 31 -8.54 6.58 2.44
CA LEU A 31 -9.22 7.86 2.26
C LEU A 31 -9.22 8.29 0.79
N LEU A 32 -8.13 8.05 0.08
CA LEU A 32 -8.03 8.39 -1.35
C LEU A 32 -9.01 7.55 -2.18
N VAL A 33 -9.15 6.27 -1.87
CA VAL A 33 -10.13 5.40 -2.54
C VAL A 33 -11.56 5.89 -2.27
N TYR A 34 -11.85 6.23 -1.03
CA TYR A 34 -13.19 6.72 -0.66
C TYR A 34 -13.51 8.04 -1.36
N GLU A 35 -12.54 8.94 -1.48
CA GLU A 35 -12.73 10.19 -2.20
C GLU A 35 -13.01 9.95 -3.67
N ALA A 36 -12.28 9.05 -4.31
CA ALA A 36 -12.51 8.70 -5.71
C ALA A 36 -13.94 8.13 -5.90
N ALA A 37 -14.35 7.24 -5.02
CA ALA A 37 -15.69 6.64 -5.07
C ALA A 37 -16.78 7.68 -4.87
N ALA A 38 -16.63 8.56 -3.89
CA ALA A 38 -17.60 9.63 -3.61
C ALA A 38 -17.69 10.61 -4.78
N THR A 39 -16.58 10.94 -5.41
CA THR A 39 -16.53 11.84 -6.56
C THR A 39 -17.27 11.23 -7.75
N LYS A 40 -17.06 9.94 -7.99
CA LYS A 40 -17.78 9.20 -9.02
C LYS A 40 -19.28 9.21 -8.77
N ASP A 41 -19.70 8.91 -7.55
CA ASP A 41 -21.10 8.86 -7.16
C ASP A 41 -21.78 10.25 -7.30
N ALA A 42 -21.01 11.32 -7.10
CA ALA A 42 -21.51 12.70 -7.27
C ALA A 42 -21.59 13.14 -8.73
N GLY A 43 -21.20 12.28 -9.67
CA GLY A 43 -21.23 12.60 -11.10
C GLY A 43 -20.16 13.58 -11.54
N LYS A 44 -19.11 13.77 -10.74
CA LYS A 44 -17.99 14.68 -11.05
C LYS A 44 -16.86 13.91 -11.73
N PRO A 45 -15.97 14.62 -12.47
CA PRO A 45 -14.79 13.97 -13.07
C PRO A 45 -13.93 13.32 -12.00
N TYR A 46 -13.65 12.00 -12.15
CA TYR A 46 -12.93 11.21 -11.16
C TYR A 46 -11.74 10.42 -11.70
N SER A 47 -11.50 10.45 -13.01
CA SER A 47 -10.45 9.62 -13.63
C SER A 47 -9.08 9.82 -12.99
N HIS A 48 -8.70 11.07 -12.71
CA HIS A 48 -7.42 11.38 -12.07
C HIS A 48 -7.36 10.83 -10.64
N LEU A 49 -8.48 10.89 -9.89
CA LEU A 49 -8.54 10.33 -8.53
C LEU A 49 -8.48 8.81 -8.55
N SER A 50 -9.16 8.19 -9.52
CA SER A 50 -9.10 6.74 -9.71
C SER A 50 -7.66 6.29 -10.00
N ALA A 51 -6.95 7.02 -10.88
CA ALA A 51 -5.57 6.71 -11.19
C ALA A 51 -4.65 6.92 -9.98
N MET A 52 -4.87 8.00 -9.23
CA MET A 52 -4.10 8.27 -8.01
C MET A 52 -4.30 7.17 -6.98
N CYS A 53 -5.53 6.74 -6.73
CA CYS A 53 -5.79 5.72 -5.73
C CYS A 53 -5.23 4.35 -6.14
N LYS A 54 -5.33 3.98 -7.41
CA LYS A 54 -4.73 2.73 -7.87
C LYS A 54 -3.21 2.74 -7.72
N TYR A 55 -2.57 3.81 -8.16
CA TYR A 55 -1.12 3.97 -8.04
C TYR A 55 -0.68 3.95 -6.58
N PHE A 56 -1.29 4.79 -5.76
CA PHE A 56 -0.89 4.93 -4.34
C PHE A 56 -1.23 3.68 -3.54
N ALA A 57 -2.45 3.14 -3.68
CA ALA A 57 -2.87 1.95 -2.92
C ALA A 57 -2.05 0.73 -3.31
N GLY A 58 -1.76 0.54 -4.60
CA GLY A 58 -0.94 -0.58 -5.06
C GLY A 58 0.48 -0.52 -4.50
N SER A 59 1.14 0.63 -4.62
CA SER A 59 2.50 0.78 -4.10
C SER A 59 2.54 0.72 -2.57
N THR A 60 1.52 1.24 -1.90
CA THR A 60 1.40 1.18 -0.43
C THR A 60 1.22 -0.26 0.03
N ALA A 61 0.34 -1.03 -0.63
CA ALA A 61 0.13 -2.43 -0.29
C ALA A 61 1.42 -3.24 -0.46
N SER A 62 2.17 -3.00 -1.54
CA SER A 62 3.46 -3.66 -1.76
C SER A 62 4.48 -3.29 -0.68
N ASP A 63 4.57 -2.02 -0.33
CA ASP A 63 5.48 -1.56 0.72
C ASP A 63 5.13 -2.17 2.07
N ILE A 64 3.86 -2.12 2.46
CA ILE A 64 3.40 -2.62 3.75
C ILE A 64 3.60 -4.12 3.86
N THR A 65 3.22 -4.89 2.84
CA THR A 65 3.35 -6.35 2.90
C THR A 65 4.81 -6.78 2.94
N ARG A 66 5.68 -6.09 2.20
CA ARG A 66 7.12 -6.34 2.23
C ARG A 66 7.71 -6.07 3.61
N ARG A 67 7.33 -4.94 4.21
CA ARG A 67 7.82 -4.56 5.56
C ARG A 67 7.27 -5.49 6.63
N CYS A 68 6.01 -5.92 6.52
CA CYS A 68 5.42 -6.90 7.43
C CYS A 68 6.14 -8.24 7.33
N LEU A 69 6.45 -8.70 6.11
CA LEU A 69 7.20 -9.95 5.92
C LEU A 69 8.55 -9.85 6.62
N GLN A 70 9.23 -8.72 6.50
CA GLN A 70 10.51 -8.49 7.16
C GLN A 70 10.37 -8.57 8.69
N LEU A 71 9.29 -8.03 9.25
CA LEU A 71 9.04 -8.11 10.69
C LEU A 71 8.79 -9.55 11.17
N PHE A 72 8.16 -10.36 10.35
CA PHE A 72 8.00 -11.80 10.64
C PHE A 72 9.32 -12.56 10.57
N GLY A 73 10.31 -12.01 9.88
CA GLY A 73 11.58 -12.68 9.66
C GLY A 73 11.42 -13.89 8.76
N GLY A 74 12.24 -14.92 9.00
CA GLY A 74 12.21 -16.14 8.19
C GLY A 74 10.85 -16.83 8.15
N TYR A 75 10.09 -16.76 9.23
CA TYR A 75 8.75 -17.35 9.28
C TYR A 75 7.79 -16.67 8.29
N GLY A 76 7.95 -15.36 8.06
CA GLY A 76 7.11 -14.64 7.11
C GLY A 76 7.31 -15.08 5.66
N TYR A 77 8.47 -15.63 5.35
CA TYR A 77 8.78 -16.12 4.02
C TYR A 77 8.16 -17.51 3.75
N THR A 78 7.71 -18.19 4.78
CA THR A 78 7.11 -19.52 4.66
C THR A 78 5.61 -19.40 4.35
N ARG A 79 5.03 -20.51 3.86
CA ARG A 79 3.60 -20.60 3.60
C ARG A 79 2.75 -20.82 4.85
N ASP A 80 3.39 -20.99 6.01
CA ASP A 80 2.69 -21.15 7.28
C ASP A 80 1.97 -19.86 7.71
N TYR A 81 2.41 -18.71 7.20
CA TYR A 81 1.80 -17.40 7.46
C TYR A 81 1.35 -16.76 6.16
N PRO A 82 0.22 -16.03 6.17
CA PRO A 82 -0.34 -15.48 4.93
C PRO A 82 0.43 -14.29 4.35
N VAL A 83 1.38 -13.70 5.08
CA VAL A 83 2.05 -12.45 4.67
C VAL A 83 2.83 -12.61 3.35
N GLU A 84 3.44 -13.79 3.08
CA GLU A 84 4.15 -14.01 1.82
C GLU A 84 3.19 -14.00 0.64
N ARG A 85 1.99 -14.56 0.80
CA ARG A 85 0.96 -14.52 -0.24
C ARG A 85 0.45 -13.09 -0.43
N MET A 86 0.24 -12.37 0.66
CA MET A 86 -0.20 -10.97 0.59
C MET A 86 0.81 -10.11 -0.16
N MET A 87 2.11 -10.36 0.04
CA MET A 87 3.15 -9.63 -0.68
C MET A 87 3.09 -9.91 -2.18
N ARG A 88 2.90 -11.17 -2.58
CA ARG A 88 2.77 -11.55 -3.99
C ARG A 88 1.51 -10.96 -4.61
N ASP A 89 0.39 -11.04 -3.89
CA ASP A 89 -0.89 -10.49 -4.35
C ASP A 89 -0.84 -8.97 -4.46
N ALA A 90 -0.16 -8.30 -3.53
CA ALA A 90 -0.01 -6.86 -3.58
C ALA A 90 0.82 -6.42 -4.79
N LYS A 91 1.87 -7.14 -5.11
CA LYS A 91 2.77 -6.78 -6.23
C LYS A 91 2.03 -6.74 -7.57
N ILE A 92 1.15 -7.70 -7.82
CA ILE A 92 0.42 -7.72 -9.10
C ILE A 92 -0.49 -6.50 -9.27
N THR A 93 -0.95 -5.89 -8.17
CA THR A 93 -1.79 -4.69 -8.25
C THR A 93 -1.05 -3.47 -8.83
N GLU A 94 0.27 -3.50 -8.86
CA GLU A 94 1.08 -2.46 -9.49
C GLU A 94 1.25 -2.68 -10.99
N ILE A 95 0.84 -3.83 -11.48
CA ILE A 95 1.11 -4.27 -12.86
C ILE A 95 -0.16 -4.39 -13.68
N TYR A 96 -1.17 -5.13 -13.20
CA TYR A 96 -2.36 -5.44 -14.00
C TYR A 96 -3.36 -4.28 -14.02
N GLU A 97 -4.26 -4.30 -15.00
CA GLU A 97 -5.31 -3.28 -15.18
C GLU A 97 -4.71 -1.87 -15.26
N GLY A 98 -3.56 -1.76 -15.94
CA GLY A 98 -2.78 -0.53 -16.05
C GLY A 98 -1.68 -0.45 -15.00
N THR A 99 -0.43 -0.43 -15.46
CA THR A 99 0.74 -0.33 -14.57
C THR A 99 0.73 0.99 -13.81
N SER A 100 1.59 1.09 -12.77
CA SER A 100 1.80 2.35 -12.06
C SER A 100 2.21 3.47 -13.02
N GLU A 101 3.03 3.14 -14.03
CA GLU A 101 3.45 4.11 -15.05
C GLU A 101 2.25 4.61 -15.88
N VAL A 102 1.34 3.71 -16.25
CA VAL A 102 0.12 4.08 -16.97
C VAL A 102 -0.75 5.00 -16.11
N GLN A 103 -0.86 4.71 -14.81
CA GLN A 103 -1.61 5.58 -13.90
C GLN A 103 -0.98 6.98 -13.81
N LYS A 104 0.33 7.05 -13.79
CA LYS A 104 1.05 8.34 -13.80
C LYS A 104 0.78 9.11 -15.08
N MET A 105 0.67 8.43 -16.22
CA MET A 105 0.30 9.06 -17.49
C MET A 105 -1.09 9.70 -17.42
N VAL A 106 -2.05 9.01 -16.83
CA VAL A 106 -3.41 9.54 -16.66
C VAL A 106 -3.38 10.78 -15.77
N ILE A 107 -2.64 10.72 -14.67
CA ILE A 107 -2.54 11.84 -13.71
C ILE A 107 -1.88 13.04 -14.39
N SER A 108 -0.77 12.83 -15.08
CA SER A 108 -0.04 13.93 -15.74
C SER A 108 -0.87 14.58 -16.86
N SER A 109 -1.65 13.79 -17.59
CA SER A 109 -2.56 14.31 -18.59
C SER A 109 -3.62 15.21 -17.97
N TRP A 110 -4.16 14.82 -16.82
CA TRP A 110 -5.12 15.64 -16.08
C TRP A 110 -4.52 16.97 -15.62
N MET A 111 -3.24 16.98 -15.25
CA MET A 111 -2.54 18.21 -14.82
C MET A 111 -2.36 19.21 -15.95
N LYS A 112 -2.50 18.78 -17.19
CA LYS A 112 -2.38 19.63 -18.39
C LYS A 112 -1.06 20.37 -18.47
N LEU A 113 0.02 19.69 -18.14
CA LEU A 113 1.37 20.25 -18.25
C LEU A 113 1.75 20.38 -19.73
N LYS A 114 2.37 21.52 -20.05
CA LYS A 114 2.85 21.77 -21.42
C LYS A 114 4.36 21.63 -21.50
#